data_9fc8de17677253f24edabae1e94e90ab
#
_entry.id   9fc8de17677253f24edabae1e94e90ab
#
_cell.length_a   1.000
_cell.length_b   1.000
_cell.length_c   1.000
_cell.angle_alpha   90.00
_cell.angle_beta   90.00
_cell.angle_gamma   90.00
#
_symmetry.space_group_name_H-M   'P 1'
#
loop_
_entity.id
_entity.type
_entity.pdbx_description
1 polymer ?
#
loop_
_entity_poly.entity_id
_entity_poly.type
_entity_poly.pdbx_seq_one_letter_code
_entity_poly.pdbx_strand_id
1 'polypeptide(L)'
;VETAVLQSENRALTWITGFIPTEDIEALRSFAQKEKIALMISDPSEEDNVPTKLKNNKVVSLIYPVTDFLGTVPGYREYDISGWFLLFFSIFFGMIFGDGGYGILIVLTGLGLILHSKIKGKKIEPMIILVALLGFSTVVWGTLTCTWFGLEVSQIPAWLVNLSWEPISNANPNEELLKQNIKIFCFALALVQLSIAHLKGIFANIKSLKFLGELGSLILLWGVFYVVLNIVVINEVFA
;
A
#
# COMPACT_ATOMS: atom_id res chain seq x y z
N VAL A 1 12.13 18.32 -10.08
CA VAL A 1 12.08 19.04 -11.37
C VAL A 1 13.50 19.49 -11.69
N GLU A 2 14.21 18.71 -12.49
CA GLU A 2 15.51 19.15 -13.04
C GLU A 2 15.21 20.12 -14.17
N THR A 3 15.57 21.35 -13.97
CA THR A 3 15.54 22.38 -15.00
C THR A 3 16.90 22.40 -15.70
N ALA A 4 17.01 21.80 -16.86
CA ALA A 4 18.20 21.95 -17.69
C ALA A 4 18.13 23.31 -18.41
N VAL A 5 18.99 24.25 -18.01
CA VAL A 5 19.22 25.50 -18.73
C VAL A 5 20.38 25.29 -19.69
N LEU A 6 20.07 25.11 -20.97
CA LEU A 6 21.09 25.08 -22.02
C LEU A 6 21.32 26.50 -22.53
N GLN A 7 22.50 27.06 -22.29
CA GLN A 7 22.94 28.32 -22.88
C GLN A 7 23.52 28.06 -24.27
N SER A 8 22.90 28.59 -25.32
CA SER A 8 23.48 28.65 -26.65
C SER A 8 24.54 29.74 -26.68
N GLU A 9 25.65 29.50 -27.39
CA GLU A 9 26.75 30.49 -27.59
C GLU A 9 26.28 31.77 -28.31
N ASN A 10 25.13 31.76 -28.98
CA ASN A 10 24.46 32.95 -29.52
C ASN A 10 23.50 33.51 -28.48
N ARG A 11 23.88 34.55 -27.80
CA ARG A 11 23.24 35.21 -26.62
C ARG A 11 21.77 35.71 -26.79
N ALA A 12 21.04 35.27 -27.81
CA ALA A 12 19.73 35.80 -28.13
C ALA A 12 18.51 34.99 -27.61
N LEU A 13 18.71 33.67 -27.31
CA LEU A 13 17.58 32.81 -26.91
C LEU A 13 17.99 31.89 -25.77
N THR A 14 17.21 31.92 -24.70
CA THR A 14 17.28 30.96 -23.58
C THR A 14 16.02 30.13 -23.59
N TRP A 15 16.12 28.80 -23.44
CA TRP A 15 14.97 27.92 -23.29
C TRP A 15 15.07 27.08 -22.04
N ILE A 16 13.91 26.73 -21.52
CA ILE A 16 13.77 25.83 -20.36
C ILE A 16 12.89 24.66 -20.81
N THR A 17 13.33 23.44 -20.55
CA THR A 17 12.52 22.24 -20.77
C THR A 17 12.09 21.66 -19.44
N GLY A 18 10.90 21.07 -19.41
CA GLY A 18 10.37 20.42 -18.21
C GLY A 18 9.10 19.65 -18.51
N PHE A 19 8.64 18.89 -17.53
CA PHE A 19 7.40 18.12 -17.63
C PHE A 19 6.29 18.82 -16.86
N ILE A 20 5.08 18.81 -17.42
CA ILE A 20 3.88 19.36 -16.81
C ILE A 20 2.72 18.36 -16.90
N PRO A 21 1.88 18.20 -15.87
CA PRO A 21 0.67 17.41 -15.97
C PRO A 21 -0.27 17.94 -17.04
N THR A 22 -0.92 17.03 -17.77
CA THR A 22 -1.86 17.41 -18.86
C THR A 22 -2.98 18.33 -18.37
N GLU A 23 -3.42 18.22 -17.14
CA GLU A 23 -4.45 19.09 -16.52
C GLU A 23 -3.99 20.54 -16.34
N ASP A 24 -2.69 20.79 -16.26
CA ASP A 24 -2.12 22.13 -16.04
C ASP A 24 -1.69 22.84 -17.35
N ILE A 25 -1.82 22.17 -18.52
CA ILE A 25 -1.40 22.70 -19.82
C ILE A 25 -2.11 24.02 -20.16
N GLU A 26 -3.41 24.13 -19.92
CA GLU A 26 -4.17 25.35 -20.22
C GLU A 26 -3.74 26.54 -19.33
N ALA A 27 -3.42 26.27 -18.07
CA ALA A 27 -2.86 27.27 -17.16
C ALA A 27 -1.49 27.74 -17.66
N LEU A 28 -0.62 26.82 -18.12
CA LEU A 28 0.68 27.15 -18.68
C LEU A 28 0.54 27.97 -19.97
N ARG A 29 -0.39 27.63 -20.86
CA ARG A 29 -0.66 28.40 -22.10
C ARG A 29 -1.09 29.83 -21.78
N SER A 30 -2.01 29.99 -20.83
CA SER A 30 -2.50 31.29 -20.39
C SER A 30 -1.36 32.13 -19.80
N PHE A 31 -0.49 31.51 -18.98
CA PHE A 31 0.69 32.16 -18.42
C PHE A 31 1.66 32.60 -19.53
N ALA A 32 2.01 31.69 -20.46
CA ALA A 32 2.92 31.98 -21.56
C ALA A 32 2.44 33.14 -22.46
N GLN A 33 1.13 33.21 -22.74
CA GLN A 33 0.52 34.30 -23.48
C GLN A 33 0.63 35.66 -22.74
N LYS A 34 0.36 35.62 -21.43
CA LYS A 34 0.44 36.84 -20.59
C LYS A 34 1.87 37.38 -20.52
N GLU A 35 2.83 36.51 -20.31
CA GLU A 35 4.24 36.89 -20.18
C GLU A 35 4.99 36.96 -21.54
N LYS A 36 4.28 36.76 -22.67
CA LYS A 36 4.83 36.80 -24.05
C LYS A 36 6.00 35.84 -24.25
N ILE A 37 5.91 34.66 -23.66
CA ILE A 37 6.91 33.57 -23.77
C ILE A 37 6.47 32.62 -24.87
N ALA A 38 7.41 32.24 -25.76
CA ALA A 38 7.17 31.21 -26.75
C ALA A 38 7.07 29.82 -26.04
N LEU A 39 5.98 29.09 -26.30
CA LEU A 39 5.72 27.79 -25.67
C LEU A 39 5.59 26.72 -26.75
N MET A 40 6.36 25.66 -26.60
CA MET A 40 6.24 24.43 -27.39
C MET A 40 5.85 23.27 -26.47
N ILE A 41 4.80 22.55 -26.83
CA ILE A 41 4.31 21.40 -26.05
C ILE A 41 4.37 20.19 -26.96
N SER A 42 4.96 19.10 -26.47
CA SER A 42 4.99 17.79 -27.11
C SER A 42 4.78 16.71 -26.07
N ASP A 43 4.27 15.54 -26.51
CA ASP A 43 4.22 14.37 -25.64
C ASP A 43 5.64 13.83 -25.42
N PRO A 44 5.92 13.25 -24.22
CA PRO A 44 7.23 12.68 -23.92
C PRO A 44 7.52 11.46 -24.80
N SER A 45 8.77 11.33 -25.24
CA SER A 45 9.25 10.18 -25.98
C SER A 45 9.42 8.93 -25.09
N GLU A 46 9.70 7.77 -25.69
CA GLU A 46 9.94 6.53 -24.92
C GLU A 46 11.23 6.59 -24.10
N GLU A 47 12.18 7.40 -24.52
CA GLU A 47 13.50 7.55 -23.89
C GLU A 47 13.48 8.58 -22.75
N ASP A 48 12.43 9.39 -22.64
CA ASP A 48 12.34 10.43 -21.64
C ASP A 48 12.07 9.83 -20.24
N ASN A 49 12.84 10.28 -19.26
CA ASN A 49 12.59 9.95 -17.85
C ASN A 49 11.55 10.91 -17.26
N VAL A 50 10.29 10.58 -17.46
CA VAL A 50 9.17 11.42 -17.03
C VAL A 50 8.91 11.23 -15.54
N PRO A 51 8.89 12.29 -14.72
CA PRO A 51 8.52 12.20 -13.31
C PRO A 51 7.04 11.84 -13.15
N THR A 52 6.75 10.93 -12.23
CA THR A 52 5.39 10.46 -11.98
C THR A 52 4.66 11.38 -11.00
N LYS A 53 3.48 11.86 -11.38
CA LYS A 53 2.52 12.50 -10.47
C LYS A 53 1.34 11.55 -10.26
N LEU A 54 1.27 10.93 -9.09
CA LEU A 54 0.16 10.05 -8.73
C LEU A 54 -1.11 10.87 -8.45
N LYS A 55 -2.25 10.39 -8.97
CA LYS A 55 -3.56 10.99 -8.73
C LYS A 55 -4.54 9.93 -8.28
N ASN A 56 -4.69 9.77 -6.98
CA ASN A 56 -5.58 8.81 -6.35
C ASN A 56 -6.70 9.51 -5.56
N ASN A 57 -7.72 8.73 -5.20
CA ASN A 57 -8.75 9.19 -4.30
C ASN A 57 -8.17 9.45 -2.89
N LYS A 58 -8.93 10.16 -2.04
CA LYS A 58 -8.49 10.57 -0.70
C LYS A 58 -8.12 9.40 0.23
N VAL A 59 -8.68 8.21 0.01
CA VAL A 59 -8.38 7.02 0.82
C VAL A 59 -7.07 6.41 0.38
N VAL A 60 -6.91 6.15 -0.91
CA VAL A 60 -5.68 5.53 -1.46
C VAL A 60 -4.48 6.44 -1.26
N SER A 61 -4.65 7.77 -1.36
CA SER A 61 -3.56 8.73 -1.13
C SER A 61 -3.02 8.75 0.30
N LEU A 62 -3.68 8.08 1.26
CA LEU A 62 -3.15 7.93 2.62
C LEU A 62 -1.84 7.16 2.68
N ILE A 63 -1.53 6.34 1.67
CA ILE A 63 -0.27 5.58 1.61
C ILE A 63 0.92 6.44 1.17
N TYR A 64 0.70 7.60 0.54
CA TYR A 64 1.78 8.42 -0.02
C TYR A 64 2.90 8.78 0.96
N PRO A 65 2.64 9.16 2.23
CA PRO A 65 3.71 9.40 3.18
C PRO A 65 4.66 8.21 3.37
N VAL A 66 4.14 6.97 3.23
CA VAL A 66 4.95 5.75 3.32
C VAL A 66 5.72 5.50 2.03
N THR A 67 5.08 5.62 0.87
CA THR A 67 5.75 5.46 -0.43
C THR A 67 6.82 6.51 -0.67
N ASP A 68 6.58 7.75 -0.26
CA ASP A 68 7.55 8.84 -0.32
C ASP A 68 8.75 8.58 0.59
N PHE A 69 8.50 8.12 1.82
CA PHE A 69 9.56 7.74 2.76
C PHE A 69 10.41 6.58 2.25
N LEU A 70 9.79 5.58 1.61
CA LEU A 70 10.46 4.41 1.05
C LEU A 70 11.11 4.69 -0.32
N GLY A 71 10.79 5.82 -0.97
CA GLY A 71 11.22 6.13 -2.32
C GLY A 71 10.64 5.19 -3.40
N THR A 72 9.50 4.54 -3.11
CA THR A 72 8.87 3.53 -3.97
C THR A 72 7.69 4.09 -4.75
N VAL A 73 7.91 5.17 -5.50
CA VAL A 73 6.89 5.72 -6.40
C VAL A 73 6.97 4.97 -7.74
N PRO A 74 5.85 4.43 -8.26
CA PRO A 74 5.86 3.74 -9.55
C PRO A 74 6.28 4.69 -10.68
N GLY A 75 6.99 4.18 -11.68
CA GLY A 75 7.41 4.93 -12.86
C GLY A 75 6.22 5.40 -13.70
N TYR A 76 6.42 6.39 -14.55
CA TYR A 76 5.37 7.02 -15.37
C TYR A 76 4.57 6.03 -16.22
N ARG A 77 5.21 4.94 -16.67
CA ARG A 77 4.58 3.87 -17.48
C ARG A 77 4.19 2.63 -16.68
N GLU A 78 4.43 2.66 -15.37
CA GLU A 78 4.10 1.55 -14.50
C GLU A 78 2.68 1.66 -13.95
N TYR A 79 2.15 0.52 -13.53
CA TYR A 79 0.84 0.48 -12.89
C TYR A 79 0.92 1.06 -11.48
N ASP A 80 -0.05 1.90 -11.12
CA ASP A 80 -0.17 2.42 -9.76
C ASP A 80 -0.63 1.34 -8.78
N ILE A 81 0.28 0.93 -7.91
CA ILE A 81 0.06 -0.09 -6.87
C ILE A 81 -0.47 0.48 -5.55
N SER A 82 -0.63 1.81 -5.43
CA SER A 82 -0.93 2.50 -4.16
C SER A 82 -2.13 1.90 -3.42
N GLY A 83 -3.20 1.54 -4.12
CA GLY A 83 -4.40 0.94 -3.52
C GLY A 83 -4.16 -0.44 -2.92
N TRP A 84 -3.44 -1.29 -3.66
CA TRP A 84 -3.07 -2.62 -3.17
C TRP A 84 -2.06 -2.55 -2.03
N PHE A 85 -1.11 -1.61 -2.15
CA PHE A 85 -0.13 -1.38 -1.09
C PHE A 85 -0.83 -0.96 0.21
N LEU A 86 -1.74 0.03 0.16
CA LEU A 86 -2.49 0.45 1.35
C LEU A 86 -3.26 -0.72 1.99
N LEU A 87 -3.94 -1.54 1.16
CA LEU A 87 -4.73 -2.67 1.65
C LEU A 87 -3.85 -3.68 2.40
N PHE A 88 -2.83 -4.22 1.73
CA PHE A 88 -1.98 -5.24 2.33
C PHE A 88 -1.12 -4.69 3.47
N PHE A 89 -0.62 -3.47 3.35
CA PHE A 89 0.12 -2.80 4.42
C PHE A 89 -0.72 -2.66 5.68
N SER A 90 -2.00 -2.27 5.55
CA SER A 90 -2.91 -2.18 6.69
C SER A 90 -3.18 -3.53 7.34
N ILE A 91 -3.38 -4.59 6.54
CA ILE A 91 -3.59 -5.95 7.05
C ILE A 91 -2.35 -6.43 7.80
N PHE A 92 -1.18 -6.37 7.16
CA PHE A 92 0.07 -6.82 7.78
C PHE A 92 0.45 -6.02 9.02
N PHE A 93 0.21 -4.70 9.00
CA PHE A 93 0.43 -3.87 10.18
C PHE A 93 -0.44 -4.35 11.37
N GLY A 94 -1.74 -4.60 11.12
CA GLY A 94 -2.65 -5.14 12.14
C GLY A 94 -2.17 -6.48 12.68
N MET A 95 -1.68 -7.37 11.81
CA MET A 95 -1.17 -8.69 12.18
C MET A 95 0.12 -8.60 13.01
N ILE A 96 1.06 -7.71 12.63
CA ILE A 96 2.35 -7.54 13.32
C ILE A 96 2.14 -6.96 14.73
N PHE A 97 1.28 -5.94 14.86
CA PHE A 97 0.94 -5.38 16.16
C PHE A 97 0.10 -6.34 17.01
N GLY A 98 -0.80 -7.08 16.39
CA GLY A 98 -1.48 -8.25 16.92
C GLY A 98 -2.50 -8.02 18.03
N ASP A 99 -2.52 -6.87 18.70
CA ASP A 99 -3.29 -6.65 19.93
C ASP A 99 -4.32 -5.52 19.78
N GLY A 100 -5.61 -5.86 19.96
CA GLY A 100 -6.73 -4.93 19.81
C GLY A 100 -6.73 -3.79 20.83
N GLY A 101 -6.24 -4.03 22.03
CA GLY A 101 -6.14 -3.01 23.07
C GLY A 101 -5.15 -1.91 22.69
N TYR A 102 -3.95 -2.27 22.24
CA TYR A 102 -2.99 -1.31 21.70
C TYR A 102 -3.52 -0.65 20.41
N GLY A 103 -4.26 -1.40 19.60
CA GLY A 103 -4.95 -0.85 18.42
C GLY A 103 -5.89 0.31 18.80
N ILE A 104 -6.69 0.16 19.87
CA ILE A 104 -7.56 1.24 20.38
C ILE A 104 -6.73 2.45 20.79
N LEU A 105 -5.62 2.28 21.48
CA LEU A 105 -4.76 3.40 21.88
C LEU A 105 -4.23 4.17 20.65
N ILE A 106 -3.83 3.46 19.60
CA ILE A 106 -3.38 4.07 18.34
C ILE A 106 -4.52 4.85 17.68
N VAL A 107 -5.73 4.27 17.60
CA VAL A 107 -6.91 4.95 17.06
C VAL A 107 -7.24 6.21 17.85
N LEU A 108 -7.29 6.11 19.19
CA LEU A 108 -7.59 7.27 20.05
C LEU A 108 -6.55 8.37 19.89
N THR A 109 -5.26 8.01 19.78
CA THR A 109 -4.19 8.97 19.51
C THR A 109 -4.40 9.65 18.16
N GLY A 110 -4.68 8.89 17.10
CA GLY A 110 -4.97 9.43 15.76
C GLY A 110 -6.17 10.37 15.77
N LEU A 111 -7.28 9.95 16.39
CA LEU A 111 -8.49 10.78 16.52
C LEU A 111 -8.24 12.05 17.34
N GLY A 112 -7.47 11.95 18.43
CA GLY A 112 -7.06 13.10 19.24
C GLY A 112 -6.25 14.13 18.43
N LEU A 113 -5.31 13.66 17.61
CA LEU A 113 -4.52 14.53 16.72
C LEU A 113 -5.37 15.16 15.62
N ILE A 114 -6.33 14.42 15.04
CA ILE A 114 -7.30 14.96 14.07
C ILE A 114 -8.13 16.06 14.71
N LEU A 115 -8.67 15.81 15.90
CA LEU A 115 -9.48 16.80 16.63
C LEU A 115 -8.66 18.04 16.97
N HIS A 116 -7.44 17.86 17.49
CA HIS A 116 -6.52 18.96 17.78
C HIS A 116 -6.22 19.82 16.53
N SER A 117 -5.96 19.19 15.38
CA SER A 117 -5.72 19.89 14.12
C SER A 117 -6.95 20.70 13.70
N LYS A 118 -8.17 20.11 13.82
CA LYS A 118 -9.44 20.81 13.52
C LYS A 118 -9.66 22.03 14.43
N ILE A 119 -9.45 21.89 15.73
CA ILE A 119 -9.62 22.99 16.69
C ILE A 119 -8.65 24.15 16.37
N LYS A 120 -7.43 23.84 15.92
CA LYS A 120 -6.44 24.85 15.52
C LYS A 120 -6.62 25.39 14.10
N GLY A 121 -7.64 24.97 13.36
CA GLY A 121 -7.86 25.37 11.96
C GLY A 121 -6.74 24.92 11.01
N LYS A 122 -5.93 23.92 11.40
CA LYS A 122 -4.87 23.38 10.54
C LYS A 122 -5.41 22.30 9.62
N LYS A 123 -4.77 22.13 8.46
CA LYS A 123 -5.03 20.98 7.59
C LYS A 123 -4.62 19.70 8.30
N ILE A 124 -5.46 18.66 8.19
CA ILE A 124 -5.15 17.34 8.72
C ILE A 124 -4.12 16.70 7.78
N GLU A 125 -2.99 16.30 8.33
CA GLU A 125 -1.96 15.59 7.57
C GLU A 125 -2.41 14.16 7.25
N PRO A 126 -2.21 13.67 6.01
CA PRO A 126 -2.58 12.31 5.62
C PRO A 126 -1.98 11.23 6.54
N MET A 127 -0.78 11.47 7.05
CA MET A 127 -0.09 10.56 7.98
C MET A 127 -0.90 10.30 9.26
N ILE A 128 -1.58 11.31 9.81
CA ILE A 128 -2.40 11.16 11.02
C ILE A 128 -3.60 10.25 10.75
N ILE A 129 -4.23 10.40 9.58
CA ILE A 129 -5.34 9.56 9.17
C ILE A 129 -4.86 8.13 8.90
N LEU A 130 -3.69 7.97 8.28
CA LEU A 130 -3.08 6.65 8.07
C LEU A 130 -2.83 5.94 9.39
N VAL A 131 -2.25 6.61 10.40
CA VAL A 131 -2.02 6.04 11.73
C VAL A 131 -3.34 5.57 12.36
N ALA A 132 -4.41 6.36 12.27
CA ALA A 132 -5.72 5.94 12.75
C ALA A 132 -6.27 4.71 12.01
N LEU A 133 -6.07 4.63 10.67
CA LEU A 133 -6.44 3.47 9.86
C LEU A 133 -5.65 2.22 10.27
N LEU A 134 -4.35 2.34 10.48
CA LEU A 134 -3.49 1.24 10.92
C LEU A 134 -3.87 0.77 12.34
N GLY A 135 -4.18 1.69 13.24
CA GLY A 135 -4.74 1.35 14.56
C GLY A 135 -6.06 0.60 14.44
N PHE A 136 -6.96 1.03 13.55
CA PHE A 136 -8.21 0.32 13.30
C PHE A 136 -7.97 -1.10 12.76
N SER A 137 -7.02 -1.29 11.83
CA SER A 137 -6.64 -2.63 11.36
C SER A 137 -6.13 -3.52 12.50
N THR A 138 -5.37 -2.94 13.44
CA THR A 138 -4.89 -3.63 14.64
C THR A 138 -6.04 -4.04 15.56
N VAL A 139 -7.05 -3.16 15.76
CA VAL A 139 -8.28 -3.51 16.51
C VAL A 139 -9.01 -4.67 15.85
N VAL A 140 -9.18 -4.64 14.53
CA VAL A 140 -9.83 -5.73 13.78
C VAL A 140 -9.09 -7.04 13.98
N TRP A 141 -7.76 -7.04 13.79
CA TRP A 141 -6.95 -8.24 13.96
C TRP A 141 -7.01 -8.76 15.40
N GLY A 142 -6.80 -7.90 16.41
CA GLY A 142 -6.87 -8.29 17.83
C GLY A 142 -8.26 -8.82 18.24
N THR A 143 -9.34 -8.31 17.59
CA THR A 143 -10.68 -8.85 17.78
C THR A 143 -10.79 -10.26 17.20
N LEU A 144 -10.32 -10.49 15.97
CA LEU A 144 -10.35 -11.79 15.30
C LEU A 144 -9.55 -12.84 16.06
N THR A 145 -8.39 -12.47 16.61
CA THR A 145 -7.51 -13.35 17.37
C THR A 145 -7.82 -13.41 18.86
N CYS A 146 -8.77 -12.62 19.35
CA CYS A 146 -9.07 -12.47 20.78
C CYS A 146 -7.82 -12.10 21.61
N THR A 147 -7.09 -11.09 21.15
CA THR A 147 -5.87 -10.60 21.82
C THR A 147 -6.08 -9.16 22.30
N TRP A 148 -6.13 -8.96 23.62
CA TRP A 148 -6.44 -7.69 24.26
C TRP A 148 -5.53 -7.42 25.43
N PHE A 149 -4.55 -6.51 25.29
CA PHE A 149 -3.58 -6.13 26.31
C PHE A 149 -2.82 -7.30 26.95
N GLY A 150 -2.67 -8.42 26.21
CA GLY A 150 -2.05 -9.63 26.75
C GLY A 150 -2.86 -10.30 27.84
N LEU A 151 -4.15 -9.98 28.01
CA LEU A 151 -5.03 -10.60 28.99
C LEU A 151 -5.36 -12.04 28.63
N GLU A 152 -5.56 -12.88 29.63
CA GLU A 152 -6.12 -14.22 29.43
C GLU A 152 -7.57 -14.15 28.94
N VAL A 153 -7.99 -15.12 28.14
CA VAL A 153 -9.35 -15.19 27.59
C VAL A 153 -10.42 -15.15 28.68
N SER A 154 -10.14 -15.71 29.84
CA SER A 154 -11.04 -15.67 31.03
C SER A 154 -11.30 -14.26 31.58
N GLN A 155 -10.42 -13.31 31.30
CA GLN A 155 -10.50 -11.92 31.73
C GLN A 155 -11.17 -11.02 30.68
N ILE A 156 -11.38 -11.54 29.46
CA ILE A 156 -11.96 -10.81 28.34
C ILE A 156 -13.50 -10.93 28.41
N PRO A 157 -14.24 -9.84 28.22
CA PRO A 157 -15.70 -9.89 28.20
C PRO A 157 -16.24 -10.87 27.15
N ALA A 158 -17.24 -11.67 27.50
CA ALA A 158 -17.78 -12.73 26.65
C ALA A 158 -18.25 -12.24 25.25
N TRP A 159 -18.75 -11.01 25.17
CA TRP A 159 -19.16 -10.44 23.88
C TRP A 159 -17.99 -10.19 22.92
N LEU A 160 -16.79 -9.87 23.44
CA LEU A 160 -15.56 -9.76 22.63
C LEU A 160 -15.06 -11.13 22.21
N VAL A 161 -15.10 -12.11 23.11
CA VAL A 161 -14.74 -13.50 22.78
C VAL A 161 -15.62 -14.03 21.66
N ASN A 162 -16.93 -13.75 21.71
CA ASN A 162 -17.89 -14.20 20.69
C ASN A 162 -17.69 -13.51 19.31
N LEU A 163 -16.98 -12.37 19.24
CA LEU A 163 -16.62 -11.71 17.98
C LEU A 163 -15.35 -12.28 17.34
N SER A 164 -14.61 -13.09 18.09
CA SER A 164 -13.37 -13.67 17.57
C SER A 164 -13.65 -14.77 16.54
N TRP A 165 -12.69 -14.96 15.64
CA TRP A 165 -12.76 -16.02 14.65
C TRP A 165 -12.07 -17.27 15.16
N GLU A 166 -12.87 -18.28 15.55
CA GLU A 166 -12.40 -19.49 16.24
C GLU A 166 -11.10 -20.11 15.69
N PRO A 167 -10.91 -20.29 14.35
CA PRO A 167 -9.72 -20.96 13.84
C PRO A 167 -8.40 -20.26 14.19
N ILE A 168 -8.41 -18.92 14.39
CA ILE A 168 -7.21 -18.12 14.71
C ILE A 168 -7.31 -17.39 16.05
N SER A 169 -8.34 -17.71 16.84
CA SER A 169 -8.62 -17.07 18.12
C SER A 169 -7.86 -17.75 19.26
N ASN A 170 -7.30 -16.98 20.19
CA ASN A 170 -6.75 -17.48 21.45
C ASN A 170 -7.79 -18.15 22.35
N ALA A 171 -9.08 -18.00 22.03
CA ALA A 171 -10.15 -18.75 22.70
C ALA A 171 -10.25 -20.20 22.24
N ASN A 172 -9.52 -20.61 21.19
CA ASN A 172 -9.47 -21.99 20.75
C ASN A 172 -8.73 -22.86 21.78
N PRO A 173 -9.33 -23.94 22.29
CA PRO A 173 -8.71 -24.79 23.29
C PRO A 173 -7.51 -25.58 22.78
N ASN A 174 -7.35 -25.74 21.46
CA ASN A 174 -6.23 -26.42 20.83
C ASN A 174 -5.18 -25.43 20.36
N GLU A 175 -4.19 -25.15 21.21
CA GLU A 175 -3.09 -24.21 20.89
C GLU A 175 -2.24 -24.62 19.69
N GLU A 176 -2.07 -25.91 19.45
CA GLU A 176 -1.27 -26.38 18.32
C GLU A 176 -1.99 -26.11 17.01
N LEU A 177 -3.27 -26.42 16.94
CA LEU A 177 -4.14 -26.13 15.81
C LEU A 177 -4.22 -24.60 15.55
N LEU A 178 -4.34 -23.80 16.61
CA LEU A 178 -4.30 -22.35 16.53
C LEU A 178 -3.02 -21.85 15.84
N LYS A 179 -1.86 -22.31 16.30
CA LYS A 179 -0.56 -21.89 15.74
C LYS A 179 -0.43 -22.32 14.28
N GLN A 180 -0.92 -23.50 13.91
CA GLN A 180 -0.96 -23.98 12.53
C GLN A 180 -1.87 -23.11 11.66
N ASN A 181 -3.08 -22.83 12.12
CA ASN A 181 -4.04 -22.01 11.38
C ASN A 181 -3.53 -20.57 11.13
N ILE A 182 -2.89 -19.95 12.12
CA ILE A 182 -2.27 -18.64 11.96
C ILE A 182 -1.17 -18.68 10.88
N LYS A 183 -0.31 -19.72 10.89
CA LYS A 183 0.72 -19.88 9.86
C LYS A 183 0.09 -20.04 8.47
N ILE A 184 -0.92 -20.92 8.33
CA ILE A 184 -1.65 -21.12 7.06
C ILE A 184 -2.24 -19.81 6.59
N PHE A 185 -2.91 -19.06 7.48
CA PHE A 185 -3.51 -17.78 7.14
C PHE A 185 -2.47 -16.77 6.63
N CYS A 186 -1.32 -16.65 7.32
CA CYS A 186 -0.24 -15.75 6.91
C CYS A 186 0.32 -16.12 5.52
N PHE A 187 0.59 -17.41 5.29
CA PHE A 187 1.10 -17.88 4.00
C PHE A 187 0.06 -17.75 2.88
N ALA A 188 -1.22 -18.02 3.16
CA ALA A 188 -2.30 -17.86 2.20
C ALA A 188 -2.48 -16.37 1.82
N LEU A 189 -2.41 -15.47 2.78
CA LEU A 189 -2.48 -14.03 2.53
C LEU A 189 -1.32 -13.55 1.64
N ALA A 190 -0.09 -14.00 1.94
CA ALA A 190 1.07 -13.70 1.12
C ALA A 190 0.93 -14.28 -0.31
N LEU A 191 0.44 -15.53 -0.42
CA LEU A 191 0.15 -16.14 -1.72
C LEU A 191 -0.85 -15.32 -2.54
N VAL A 192 -1.93 -14.87 -1.92
CA VAL A 192 -2.94 -14.03 -2.59
C VAL A 192 -2.32 -12.71 -3.07
N GLN A 193 -1.56 -12.04 -2.21
CA GLN A 193 -0.88 -10.78 -2.56
C GLN A 193 0.06 -10.95 -3.76
N LEU A 194 0.93 -11.94 -3.72
CA LEU A 194 1.90 -12.19 -4.79
C LEU A 194 1.20 -12.70 -6.07
N SER A 195 0.15 -13.51 -5.94
CA SER A 195 -0.65 -13.95 -7.10
C SER A 195 -1.30 -12.77 -7.81
N ILE A 196 -1.84 -11.80 -7.07
CA ILE A 196 -2.40 -10.57 -7.66
C ILE A 196 -1.32 -9.80 -8.43
N ALA A 197 -0.10 -9.70 -7.89
CA ALA A 197 1.01 -9.03 -8.56
C ALA A 197 1.37 -9.72 -9.90
N HIS A 198 1.56 -11.04 -9.90
CA HIS A 198 1.84 -11.81 -11.12
C HIS A 198 0.69 -11.79 -12.13
N LEU A 199 -0.57 -11.91 -11.67
CA LEU A 199 -1.73 -11.80 -12.56
C LEU A 199 -1.76 -10.45 -13.28
N LYS A 200 -1.48 -9.35 -12.56
CA LYS A 200 -1.37 -8.03 -13.18
C LYS A 200 -0.22 -7.96 -14.19
N GLY A 201 0.94 -8.54 -13.87
CA GLY A 201 2.06 -8.67 -14.80
C GLY A 201 1.68 -9.44 -16.07
N ILE A 202 0.96 -10.55 -15.94
CA ILE A 202 0.44 -11.35 -17.06
C ILE A 202 -0.46 -10.50 -17.95
N PHE A 203 -1.47 -9.82 -17.37
CA PHE A 203 -2.40 -8.98 -18.13
C PHE A 203 -1.72 -7.80 -18.81
N ALA A 204 -0.76 -7.17 -18.15
CA ALA A 204 0.01 -6.06 -18.73
C ALA A 204 0.87 -6.51 -19.93
N ASN A 205 1.40 -7.73 -19.90
CA ASN A 205 2.32 -8.26 -20.91
C ASN A 205 1.70 -9.29 -21.85
N ILE A 206 0.38 -9.43 -21.89
CA ILE A 206 -0.32 -10.52 -22.62
C ILE A 206 0.01 -10.57 -24.11
N LYS A 207 0.42 -9.44 -24.71
CA LYS A 207 0.81 -9.33 -26.12
C LYS A 207 2.30 -9.59 -26.39
N SER A 208 3.10 -9.86 -25.36
CA SER A 208 4.54 -10.09 -25.46
C SER A 208 4.92 -11.41 -24.80
N LEU A 209 6.05 -12.02 -25.21
CA LEU A 209 6.53 -13.25 -24.58
C LEU A 209 6.88 -13.10 -23.06
N LYS A 210 6.91 -11.86 -22.55
CA LYS A 210 7.13 -11.58 -21.11
C LYS A 210 6.03 -12.18 -20.24
N PHE A 211 4.81 -12.35 -20.76
CA PHE A 211 3.73 -12.97 -19.97
C PHE A 211 4.05 -14.42 -19.54
N LEU A 212 4.85 -15.16 -20.35
CA LEU A 212 5.27 -16.52 -19.98
C LEU A 212 6.17 -16.54 -18.74
N GLY A 213 7.02 -15.52 -18.58
CA GLY A 213 7.84 -15.37 -17.38
C GLY A 213 6.98 -15.14 -16.13
N GLU A 214 5.99 -14.25 -16.22
CA GLU A 214 5.05 -14.00 -15.12
C GLU A 214 4.19 -15.24 -14.79
N LEU A 215 3.73 -15.96 -15.81
CA LEU A 215 2.99 -17.21 -15.63
C LEU A 215 3.86 -18.30 -14.97
N GLY A 216 5.12 -18.44 -15.41
CA GLY A 216 6.08 -19.36 -14.79
C GLY A 216 6.34 -19.01 -13.32
N SER A 217 6.51 -17.74 -13.00
CA SER A 217 6.67 -17.25 -11.63
C SER A 217 5.44 -17.53 -10.76
N LEU A 218 4.24 -17.34 -11.32
CA LEU A 218 2.99 -17.66 -10.61
C LEU A 218 2.87 -19.16 -10.31
N ILE A 219 3.18 -20.03 -11.28
CA ILE A 219 3.17 -21.49 -11.08
C ILE A 219 4.20 -21.89 -10.03
N LEU A 220 5.42 -21.34 -10.10
CA LEU A 220 6.47 -21.59 -9.13
C LEU A 220 6.04 -21.13 -7.72
N LEU A 221 5.42 -19.96 -7.60
CA LEU A 221 4.90 -19.45 -6.33
C LEU A 221 3.92 -20.41 -5.67
N TRP A 222 2.96 -20.95 -6.44
CA TRP A 222 2.01 -21.93 -5.93
C TRP A 222 2.68 -23.26 -5.57
N GLY A 223 3.65 -23.71 -6.37
CA GLY A 223 4.46 -24.93 -6.05
C GLY A 223 5.23 -24.76 -4.74
N VAL A 224 5.93 -23.62 -4.56
CA VAL A 224 6.65 -23.30 -3.32
C VAL A 224 5.70 -23.21 -2.13
N PHE A 225 4.51 -22.64 -2.31
CA PHE A 225 3.51 -22.56 -1.25
C PHE A 225 3.12 -23.94 -0.72
N TYR A 226 2.87 -24.93 -1.58
CA TYR A 226 2.59 -26.30 -1.15
C TYR A 226 3.78 -26.94 -0.41
N VAL A 227 4.99 -26.72 -0.89
CA VAL A 227 6.21 -27.21 -0.20
C VAL A 227 6.33 -26.58 1.19
N VAL A 228 6.12 -25.28 1.32
CA VAL A 228 6.17 -24.57 2.61
C VAL A 228 5.08 -25.06 3.56
N LEU A 229 3.85 -25.27 3.08
CA LEU A 229 2.79 -25.84 3.91
C LEU A 229 3.19 -27.21 4.49
N ASN A 230 3.75 -28.10 3.66
CA ASN A 230 4.18 -29.42 4.13
C ASN A 230 5.33 -29.35 5.13
N ILE A 231 6.31 -28.46 4.92
CA ILE A 231 7.49 -28.37 5.80
C ILE A 231 7.19 -27.64 7.10
N VAL A 232 6.44 -26.54 7.03
CA VAL A 232 6.27 -25.61 8.16
C VAL A 232 5.03 -25.92 8.98
N VAL A 233 3.98 -26.42 8.35
CA VAL A 233 2.71 -26.69 9.00
C VAL A 233 2.58 -28.15 9.42
N ILE A 234 3.27 -29.07 8.73
CA ILE A 234 3.24 -30.53 9.00
C ILE A 234 1.78 -30.98 9.15
N ASN A 235 1.05 -30.94 8.07
CA ASN A 235 -0.37 -31.17 8.18
C ASN A 235 -0.77 -32.41 7.38
N GLU A 236 -1.28 -33.45 8.06
CA GLU A 236 -1.86 -34.64 7.46
C GLU A 236 -3.00 -34.35 6.46
N VAL A 237 -3.54 -33.11 6.49
CA VAL A 237 -4.59 -32.66 5.57
C VAL A 237 -4.10 -32.50 4.13
N PHE A 238 -2.78 -32.38 3.92
CA PHE A 238 -2.16 -32.22 2.59
C PHE A 238 -1.27 -33.42 2.19
N ALA A 239 -1.27 -34.49 3.00
CA ALA A 239 -0.57 -35.72 2.72
C ALA A 239 -1.35 -36.66 1.78
#